data_d4e6c64c2b079f99f6eb33f72e4ecf8a
#
_entry.id   d4e6c64c2b079f99f6eb33f72e4ecf8a
#
_cell.length_a   1.000
_cell.length_b   1.000
_cell.length_c   1.000
_cell.angle_alpha   90.00
_cell.angle_beta   90.00
_cell.angle_gamma   90.00
#
_symmetry.space_group_name_H-M   'P 1'
#
loop_
_entity.id
_entity.type
_entity.pdbx_description
1 polymer ?
#
loop_
_entity_poly.entity_id
_entity_poly.type
_entity_poly.pdbx_seq_one_letter_code
_entity_poly.pdbx_strand_id
1 'polypeptide(L)'
;MKRRKVTACAMAALMAMGLVGTVMPVYAKSNLKNADDVVEVKMAVWTSGAADIYNKAAEGFNQTHDNIKLSVEMQSGDYNQYLGAKTAAKDLPDLFEVSSYSQVYDFAQNGLLADVSDHEFVDKLYDNAKEAVTYDGKVWGFPQMYEWWGVLYNKDLFKKAGIEKVPETFDEMKAVCEKLQAANITPFTAIYKDNWTVSQEFCSLFGGVLGGKDKIDSWLDSMNKGEGSFKVDGVDRVFDFMDLMKENSGQNYMDSDAATGFYAFANQEAAMIFLSDAATISVGSVTQDLPIGFFAVPVSDNADDAEVVACATDAIVANANGEHLDEALEVLDYIGDG
;
A
#
# COMPACT_ATOMS: atom_id res chain seq x y z
N MET A 1 2.15 65.22 -11.44
CA MET A 1 0.91 65.89 -11.91
C MET A 1 -0.12 64.83 -12.36
N LYS A 2 -1.35 64.97 -11.89
CA LYS A 2 -2.62 64.32 -12.27
C LYS A 2 -2.84 62.86 -11.85
N ARG A 3 -3.55 62.75 -10.70
CA ARG A 3 -4.44 61.68 -10.29
C ARG A 3 -5.61 61.50 -11.27
N ARG A 4 -6.03 60.29 -11.59
CA ARG A 4 -7.40 59.99 -12.04
C ARG A 4 -7.96 58.85 -11.19
N LYS A 5 -9.03 59.20 -10.46
CA LYS A 5 -10.02 58.33 -9.84
C LYS A 5 -10.95 57.80 -10.93
N VAL A 6 -11.32 56.53 -10.88
CA VAL A 6 -12.49 56.03 -11.60
C VAL A 6 -13.38 55.26 -10.63
N THR A 7 -14.61 55.63 -10.68
CA THR A 7 -15.76 55.41 -9.81
C THR A 7 -16.40 54.05 -10.02
N ALA A 8 -16.94 53.48 -8.97
CA ALA A 8 -17.81 52.31 -8.96
C ALA A 8 -19.12 52.55 -9.73
N CYS A 9 -19.61 51.51 -10.42
CA CYS A 9 -21.03 51.42 -10.80
C CYS A 9 -21.57 50.05 -10.37
N ALA A 10 -22.48 50.10 -9.42
CA ALA A 10 -23.38 48.99 -9.08
C ALA A 10 -24.49 48.93 -10.15
N MET A 11 -24.82 47.72 -10.60
CA MET A 11 -26.10 47.45 -11.27
C MET A 11 -26.72 46.19 -10.67
N ALA A 12 -27.78 46.43 -9.93
CA ALA A 12 -28.75 45.42 -9.51
C ALA A 12 -29.71 45.13 -10.69
N ALA A 13 -29.94 43.87 -10.98
CA ALA A 13 -31.10 43.47 -11.79
C ALA A 13 -31.80 42.29 -11.09
N LEU A 14 -32.96 42.59 -10.54
CA LEU A 14 -33.99 41.61 -10.16
C LEU A 14 -34.59 41.03 -11.45
N MET A 15 -34.76 39.70 -11.49
CA MET A 15 -35.91 39.08 -12.18
C MET A 15 -36.39 37.86 -11.42
N ALA A 16 -37.69 37.86 -11.23
CA ALA A 16 -38.48 36.91 -10.45
C ALA A 16 -38.99 35.74 -11.32
N MET A 17 -39.36 34.68 -10.62
CA MET A 17 -40.35 33.64 -10.90
C MET A 17 -40.01 32.50 -11.85
N GLY A 18 -40.04 31.34 -11.23
CA GLY A 18 -40.22 30.02 -11.84
C GLY A 18 -40.26 28.95 -10.77
N LEU A 19 -41.43 28.77 -10.10
CA LEU A 19 -41.66 27.64 -9.21
C LEU A 19 -41.69 26.35 -10.06
N VAL A 20 -40.70 25.49 -9.88
CA VAL A 20 -40.80 24.04 -10.16
C VAL A 20 -40.43 23.36 -8.86
N GLY A 21 -41.42 22.74 -8.23
CA GLY A 21 -41.25 21.99 -6.99
C GLY A 21 -40.46 20.73 -7.25
N THR A 22 -39.19 20.71 -6.85
CA THR A 22 -38.44 19.48 -6.63
C THR A 22 -38.61 19.11 -5.17
N VAL A 23 -39.27 17.99 -4.92
CA VAL A 23 -39.33 17.34 -3.60
C VAL A 23 -37.90 16.95 -3.24
N MET A 24 -37.24 17.74 -2.40
CA MET A 24 -36.00 17.30 -1.75
C MET A 24 -36.38 16.25 -0.70
N PRO A 25 -35.62 15.14 -0.62
CA PRO A 25 -35.79 14.23 0.50
C PRO A 25 -35.51 14.99 1.79
N VAL A 26 -36.47 14.95 2.71
CA VAL A 26 -36.31 15.45 4.07
C VAL A 26 -35.26 14.51 4.74
N TYR A 27 -34.03 14.94 4.77
CA TYR A 27 -33.07 14.38 5.70
C TYR A 27 -33.58 14.65 7.11
N ALA A 28 -33.86 13.59 7.86
CA ALA A 28 -34.16 13.67 9.27
C ALA A 28 -33.08 14.53 9.94
N LYS A 29 -33.49 15.59 10.65
CA LYS A 29 -32.60 16.34 11.53
C LYS A 29 -32.11 15.34 12.58
N SER A 30 -30.87 14.88 12.46
CA SER A 30 -30.12 14.30 13.57
C SER A 30 -30.10 15.41 14.67
N ASN A 31 -30.35 15.02 15.90
CA ASN A 31 -30.17 15.87 17.06
C ASN A 31 -28.66 16.11 17.24
N LEU A 32 -28.09 16.99 16.44
CA LEU A 32 -26.69 17.43 16.63
C LEU A 32 -26.64 18.08 18.02
N LYS A 33 -25.97 17.45 18.94
CA LYS A 33 -25.33 18.10 20.08
C LYS A 33 -24.54 19.29 19.54
N ASN A 34 -24.35 20.33 20.35
CA ASN A 34 -23.63 21.52 19.91
C ASN A 34 -22.33 21.13 19.18
N ALA A 35 -22.01 21.84 18.10
CA ALA A 35 -20.80 21.60 17.30
C ALA A 35 -19.49 21.68 18.13
N ASP A 36 -19.57 22.25 19.33
CA ASP A 36 -18.47 22.37 20.29
C ASP A 36 -18.20 21.06 21.08
N ASP A 37 -19.05 20.03 20.95
CA ASP A 37 -18.94 18.76 21.68
C ASP A 37 -18.44 17.59 20.79
N VAL A 38 -18.10 17.83 19.52
CA VAL A 38 -17.61 16.81 18.58
C VAL A 38 -16.08 16.81 18.53
N VAL A 39 -15.46 15.70 18.90
CA VAL A 39 -14.02 15.52 18.81
C VAL A 39 -13.63 15.15 17.38
N GLU A 40 -12.69 15.86 16.79
CA GLU A 40 -12.14 15.52 15.48
C GLU A 40 -10.90 14.64 15.63
N VAL A 41 -11.00 13.38 15.20
CA VAL A 41 -9.87 12.44 15.11
C VAL A 41 -9.27 12.52 13.70
N LYS A 42 -7.98 12.79 13.62
CA LYS A 42 -7.24 12.90 12.36
C LYS A 42 -6.45 11.63 12.09
N MET A 43 -6.68 11.05 10.93
CA MET A 43 -5.95 9.89 10.44
C MET A 43 -5.12 10.28 9.22
N ALA A 44 -3.80 10.21 9.32
CA ALA A 44 -2.93 10.44 8.19
C ALA A 44 -2.56 9.11 7.52
N VAL A 45 -2.76 9.05 6.21
CA VAL A 45 -2.44 7.88 5.39
C VAL A 45 -1.66 8.31 4.14
N TRP A 46 -0.89 7.41 3.62
CA TRP A 46 -0.19 7.68 2.38
C TRP A 46 -1.12 7.43 1.18
N THR A 47 -0.99 8.26 0.16
CA THR A 47 -1.84 8.21 -1.01
C THR A 47 -1.48 7.01 -1.89
N SER A 48 -2.19 5.95 -1.76
CA SER A 48 -2.20 4.86 -2.72
C SER A 48 -3.56 4.79 -3.41
N GLY A 49 -3.78 3.79 -4.25
CA GLY A 49 -5.10 3.49 -4.82
C GLY A 49 -6.19 3.16 -3.79
N ALA A 50 -5.87 3.19 -2.49
CA ALA A 50 -6.79 2.91 -1.38
C ALA A 50 -7.57 4.13 -0.86
N ALA A 51 -7.41 5.32 -1.48
CA ALA A 51 -8.10 6.55 -1.08
C ALA A 51 -9.62 6.37 -0.86
N ASP A 52 -10.27 5.67 -1.78
CA ASP A 52 -11.71 5.41 -1.70
C ASP A 52 -12.09 4.51 -0.52
N ILE A 53 -11.21 3.61 -0.12
CA ILE A 53 -11.43 2.69 1.01
C ILE A 53 -11.42 3.50 2.31
N TYR A 54 -10.41 4.33 2.52
CA TYR A 54 -10.32 5.17 3.71
C TYR A 54 -11.47 6.18 3.82
N ASN A 55 -11.84 6.80 2.71
CA ASN A 55 -12.96 7.72 2.69
C ASN A 55 -14.28 7.02 3.03
N LYS A 56 -14.52 5.82 2.51
CA LYS A 56 -15.71 5.02 2.85
C LYS A 56 -15.72 4.59 4.31
N ALA A 57 -14.58 4.19 4.86
CA ALA A 57 -14.46 3.87 6.28
C ALA A 57 -14.79 5.09 7.15
N ALA A 58 -14.26 6.28 6.81
CA ALA A 58 -14.57 7.51 7.50
C ALA A 58 -16.05 7.91 7.38
N GLU A 59 -16.64 7.78 6.19
CA GLU A 59 -18.06 8.02 5.98
C GLU A 59 -18.92 7.07 6.83
N GLY A 60 -18.60 5.77 6.86
CA GLY A 60 -19.30 4.77 7.65
C GLY A 60 -19.21 5.05 9.15
N PHE A 61 -18.02 5.34 9.65
CA PHE A 61 -17.80 5.72 11.04
C PHE A 61 -18.61 6.97 11.41
N ASN A 62 -18.49 8.04 10.63
CA ASN A 62 -19.15 9.32 10.88
C ASN A 62 -20.69 9.25 10.81
N GLN A 63 -21.26 8.21 10.17
CA GLN A 63 -22.71 8.00 10.17
C GLN A 63 -23.24 7.36 11.45
N THR A 64 -22.37 6.71 12.22
CA THR A 64 -22.75 5.92 13.41
C THR A 64 -22.24 6.54 14.72
N HIS A 65 -21.35 7.54 14.67
CA HIS A 65 -20.71 8.16 15.84
C HIS A 65 -20.94 9.68 15.80
N ASP A 66 -21.91 10.16 16.60
CA ASP A 66 -22.30 11.58 16.61
C ASP A 66 -21.35 12.50 17.41
N ASN A 67 -20.49 11.91 18.25
CA ASN A 67 -19.56 12.60 19.16
C ASN A 67 -18.12 12.64 18.67
N ILE A 68 -17.78 11.82 17.68
CA ILE A 68 -16.45 11.75 17.07
C ILE A 68 -16.60 11.94 15.56
N LYS A 69 -15.70 12.72 14.98
CA LYS A 69 -15.60 12.90 13.54
C LYS A 69 -14.23 12.41 13.06
N LEU A 70 -14.20 11.30 12.33
CA LEU A 70 -13.00 10.86 11.64
C LEU A 70 -12.75 11.70 10.38
N SER A 71 -11.57 12.31 10.28
CA SER A 71 -11.08 12.97 9.07
C SER A 71 -9.79 12.29 8.57
N VAL A 72 -9.78 11.94 7.29
CA VAL A 72 -8.65 11.25 6.65
C VAL A 72 -7.84 12.27 5.86
N GLU A 73 -6.56 12.40 6.22
CA GLU A 73 -5.59 13.25 5.53
C GLU A 73 -4.68 12.39 4.66
N MET A 74 -4.88 12.45 3.34
CA MET A 74 -4.02 11.75 2.39
C MET A 74 -2.79 12.58 2.09
N GLN A 75 -1.62 12.01 2.40
CA GLN A 75 -0.35 12.68 2.20
C GLN A 75 0.23 12.32 0.83
N SER A 76 0.42 13.33 -0.02
CA SER A 76 1.14 13.20 -1.28
C SER A 76 2.62 13.54 -1.09
N GLY A 77 3.51 12.78 -1.69
CA GLY A 77 4.95 13.01 -1.61
C GLY A 77 5.66 11.99 -0.71
N ASP A 78 6.77 12.39 -0.11
CA ASP A 78 7.54 11.50 0.77
C ASP A 78 6.88 11.42 2.16
N TYR A 79 6.11 10.36 2.36
CA TYR A 79 5.37 10.12 3.61
C TYR A 79 6.31 9.88 4.81
N ASN A 80 7.46 9.24 4.58
CA ASN A 80 8.45 9.04 5.66
C ASN A 80 9.03 10.36 6.12
N GLN A 81 9.28 11.30 5.20
CA GLN A 81 9.71 12.65 5.55
C GLN A 81 8.61 13.40 6.33
N TYR A 82 7.35 13.25 5.94
CA TYR A 82 6.21 13.81 6.66
C TYR A 82 6.16 13.28 8.10
N LEU A 83 6.17 11.94 8.31
CA LEU A 83 6.17 11.35 9.64
C LEU A 83 7.37 11.76 10.48
N GLY A 84 8.57 11.83 9.88
CA GLY A 84 9.78 12.31 10.54
C GLY A 84 9.66 13.75 11.03
N ALA A 85 9.08 14.64 10.22
CA ALA A 85 8.85 16.04 10.60
C ALA A 85 7.80 16.16 11.71
N LYS A 86 6.70 15.40 11.62
CA LYS A 86 5.64 15.35 12.64
C LYS A 86 6.15 14.80 13.97
N THR A 87 6.96 13.74 13.94
CA THR A 87 7.62 13.18 15.13
C THR A 87 8.53 14.18 15.80
N ALA A 88 9.38 14.86 15.02
CA ALA A 88 10.31 15.87 15.54
C ALA A 88 9.57 17.08 16.15
N ALA A 89 8.43 17.45 15.58
CA ALA A 89 7.56 18.52 16.08
C ALA A 89 6.69 18.09 17.27
N LYS A 90 6.63 16.81 17.61
CA LYS A 90 5.68 16.21 18.57
C LYS A 90 4.22 16.52 18.22
N ASP A 91 3.90 16.44 16.94
CA ASP A 91 2.62 16.79 16.33
C ASP A 91 2.13 15.65 15.41
N LEU A 92 2.34 14.39 15.85
CA LEU A 92 1.80 13.23 15.13
C LEU A 92 0.27 13.28 15.13
N PRO A 93 -0.39 12.86 14.04
CA PRO A 93 -1.84 12.70 14.00
C PRO A 93 -2.33 11.70 15.07
N ASP A 94 -3.62 11.72 15.36
CA ASP A 94 -4.23 10.78 16.32
C ASP A 94 -4.10 9.34 15.86
N LEU A 95 -4.34 9.09 14.57
CA LEU A 95 -4.07 7.84 13.88
C LEU A 95 -3.15 8.10 12.69
N PHE A 96 -2.29 7.16 12.39
CA PHE A 96 -1.44 7.28 11.20
C PHE A 96 -0.99 5.91 10.68
N GLU A 97 -0.76 5.87 9.38
CA GLU A 97 -0.26 4.70 8.69
C GLU A 97 1.25 4.56 8.89
N VAL A 98 1.72 3.35 9.09
CA VAL A 98 3.14 3.00 9.17
C VAL A 98 3.40 1.70 8.45
N SER A 99 4.61 1.48 7.96
CA SER A 99 5.01 0.16 7.48
C SER A 99 5.08 -0.83 8.64
N SER A 100 4.48 -1.97 8.45
CA SER A 100 4.52 -3.09 9.40
C SER A 100 5.96 -3.49 9.73
N TYR A 101 6.15 -4.27 10.79
CA TYR A 101 7.46 -4.68 11.31
C TYR A 101 8.34 -3.48 11.68
N SER A 102 9.18 -2.98 10.78
CA SER A 102 10.26 -2.03 11.09
C SER A 102 9.78 -0.71 11.67
N GLN A 103 8.80 -0.03 11.04
CA GLN A 103 8.30 1.24 11.58
C GLN A 103 7.43 1.03 12.82
N VAL A 104 6.61 -0.03 12.86
CA VAL A 104 5.88 -0.38 14.10
C VAL A 104 6.87 -0.54 15.25
N TYR A 105 7.98 -1.26 15.06
CA TYR A 105 8.99 -1.48 16.10
C TYR A 105 9.68 -0.17 16.50
N ASP A 106 10.08 0.64 15.52
CA ASP A 106 10.75 1.91 15.76
C ASP A 106 9.87 2.88 16.54
N PHE A 107 8.61 3.01 16.16
CA PHE A 107 7.68 3.91 16.86
C PHE A 107 7.30 3.37 18.25
N ALA A 108 7.07 2.06 18.39
CA ALA A 108 6.73 1.42 19.66
C ALA A 108 7.85 1.55 20.69
N GLN A 109 9.11 1.23 20.31
CA GLN A 109 10.25 1.33 21.23
C GLN A 109 10.54 2.78 21.68
N ASN A 110 10.12 3.78 20.90
CA ASN A 110 10.22 5.20 21.25
C ASN A 110 9.00 5.71 22.04
N GLY A 111 8.04 4.85 22.40
CA GLY A 111 6.86 5.20 23.21
C GLY A 111 5.88 6.11 22.47
N LEU A 112 5.81 6.02 21.16
CA LEU A 112 4.96 6.85 20.30
C LEU A 112 3.63 6.17 19.98
N LEU A 113 3.51 4.84 20.16
CA LEU A 113 2.30 4.07 19.85
C LEU A 113 1.55 3.67 21.11
N ALA A 114 0.23 3.62 21.00
CA ALA A 114 -0.63 3.04 22.03
C ALA A 114 -0.59 1.51 21.96
N ASP A 115 -0.57 0.86 23.11
CA ASP A 115 -0.71 -0.59 23.25
C ASP A 115 -2.18 -0.98 23.03
N VAL A 116 -2.44 -1.78 22.01
CA VAL A 116 -3.79 -2.24 21.64
C VAL A 116 -3.99 -3.74 21.88
N SER A 117 -3.12 -4.36 22.67
CA SER A 117 -3.12 -5.82 22.88
C SER A 117 -4.43 -6.37 23.41
N ASP A 118 -5.18 -5.59 24.21
CA ASP A 118 -6.43 -6.00 24.84
C ASP A 118 -7.69 -5.62 24.03
N HIS A 119 -7.53 -5.08 22.81
CA HIS A 119 -8.65 -4.70 21.95
C HIS A 119 -9.25 -5.92 21.22
N GLU A 120 -10.58 -5.94 21.05
CA GLU A 120 -11.31 -7.12 20.55
C GLU A 120 -10.91 -7.52 19.11
N PHE A 121 -10.53 -6.56 18.28
CA PHE A 121 -10.07 -6.87 16.92
C PHE A 121 -8.79 -7.71 16.88
N VAL A 122 -7.94 -7.63 17.92
CA VAL A 122 -6.67 -8.35 17.99
C VAL A 122 -6.86 -9.87 18.00
N ASP A 123 -7.96 -10.34 18.62
CA ASP A 123 -8.30 -11.77 18.64
C ASP A 123 -8.81 -12.29 17.28
N LYS A 124 -9.19 -11.38 16.37
CA LYS A 124 -9.68 -11.69 15.02
C LYS A 124 -8.58 -11.72 13.97
N LEU A 125 -7.39 -11.19 14.29
CA LEU A 125 -6.25 -11.15 13.36
C LEU A 125 -5.70 -12.56 13.11
N TYR A 126 -5.32 -12.80 11.87
CA TYR A 126 -4.50 -13.96 11.53
C TYR A 126 -3.13 -13.86 12.20
N ASP A 127 -2.57 -14.98 12.62
CA ASP A 127 -1.31 -15.03 13.39
C ASP A 127 -0.17 -14.26 12.69
N ASN A 128 0.00 -14.43 11.39
CA ASN A 128 1.04 -13.76 10.62
C ASN A 128 0.80 -12.24 10.44
N ALA A 129 -0.45 -11.80 10.39
CA ALA A 129 -0.79 -10.38 10.36
C ALA A 129 -0.57 -9.74 11.74
N LYS A 130 -0.94 -10.45 12.81
CA LYS A 130 -0.69 -10.03 14.20
C LYS A 130 0.81 -9.90 14.48
N GLU A 131 1.62 -10.84 13.98
CA GLU A 131 3.07 -10.81 14.12
C GLU A 131 3.67 -9.50 13.56
N ALA A 132 3.18 -9.02 12.42
CA ALA A 132 3.67 -7.84 11.74
C ALA A 132 3.52 -6.52 12.54
N VAL A 133 2.62 -6.50 13.51
CA VAL A 133 2.33 -5.37 14.41
C VAL A 133 2.66 -5.67 15.88
N THR A 134 3.35 -6.80 16.14
CA THR A 134 3.73 -7.22 17.48
C THR A 134 5.21 -6.90 17.74
N TYR A 135 5.47 -6.15 18.80
CA TYR A 135 6.81 -5.85 19.29
C TYR A 135 6.85 -5.94 20.82
N ASP A 136 7.88 -6.58 21.37
CA ASP A 136 8.07 -6.82 22.81
C ASP A 136 6.85 -7.46 23.49
N GLY A 137 6.21 -8.43 22.79
CA GLY A 137 5.05 -9.16 23.26
C GLY A 137 3.73 -8.39 23.28
N LYS A 138 3.68 -7.20 22.70
CA LYS A 138 2.50 -6.32 22.64
C LYS A 138 2.13 -6.04 21.20
N VAL A 139 0.82 -5.81 20.97
CA VAL A 139 0.27 -5.40 19.68
C VAL A 139 0.12 -3.89 19.65
N TRP A 140 0.60 -3.26 18.56
CA TRP A 140 0.75 -1.81 18.45
C TRP A 140 -0.11 -1.15 17.37
N GLY A 141 -0.95 -1.90 16.67
CA GLY A 141 -1.82 -1.34 15.64
C GLY A 141 -2.67 -2.39 14.94
N PHE A 142 -3.43 -1.94 13.97
CA PHE A 142 -4.25 -2.77 13.08
C PHE A 142 -3.51 -2.97 11.74
N PRO A 143 -3.14 -4.21 11.37
CA PRO A 143 -2.53 -4.52 10.08
C PRO A 143 -3.61 -4.43 8.99
N GLN A 144 -3.56 -3.40 8.16
CA GLN A 144 -4.64 -3.09 7.23
C GLN A 144 -4.50 -3.73 5.86
N MET A 145 -3.28 -4.09 5.46
CA MET A 145 -2.98 -4.60 4.14
C MET A 145 -2.16 -5.87 4.24
N TYR A 146 -2.64 -6.93 3.61
CA TYR A 146 -1.92 -8.20 3.49
C TYR A 146 -1.69 -8.47 2.01
N GLU A 147 -0.46 -8.50 1.59
CA GLU A 147 -0.07 -8.56 0.19
C GLU A 147 0.73 -9.81 -0.14
N TRP A 148 0.56 -10.29 -1.35
CA TRP A 148 1.32 -11.37 -1.94
C TRP A 148 2.26 -10.81 -3.00
N TRP A 149 3.56 -11.09 -2.85
CA TRP A 149 4.59 -10.59 -3.76
C TRP A 149 4.99 -11.67 -4.77
N GLY A 150 5.02 -11.30 -6.05
CA GLY A 150 5.31 -12.22 -7.13
C GLY A 150 5.22 -11.55 -8.49
N VAL A 151 4.93 -12.33 -9.51
CA VAL A 151 4.80 -11.84 -10.87
C VAL A 151 3.35 -11.81 -11.30
N LEU A 152 2.84 -10.61 -11.58
CA LEU A 152 1.58 -10.45 -12.29
C LEU A 152 1.83 -10.59 -13.80
N TYR A 153 0.95 -11.29 -14.51
CA TYR A 153 1.11 -11.49 -15.95
C TYR A 153 -0.22 -11.33 -16.69
N ASN A 154 -0.13 -10.92 -17.95
CA ASN A 154 -1.25 -10.83 -18.87
C ASN A 154 -1.47 -12.20 -19.54
N LYS A 155 -2.61 -12.87 -19.23
CA LYS A 155 -2.96 -14.17 -19.76
C LYS A 155 -3.11 -14.20 -21.29
N ASP A 156 -3.59 -13.11 -21.89
CA ASP A 156 -3.76 -13.05 -23.35
C ASP A 156 -2.42 -12.90 -24.07
N LEU A 157 -1.48 -12.14 -23.52
CA LEU A 157 -0.13 -12.04 -24.08
C LEU A 157 0.63 -13.37 -23.95
N PHE A 158 0.51 -14.08 -22.81
CA PHE A 158 1.04 -15.43 -22.66
C PHE A 158 0.48 -16.38 -23.69
N LYS A 159 -0.84 -16.41 -23.85
CA LYS A 159 -1.50 -17.22 -24.86
C LYS A 159 -1.05 -16.88 -26.27
N LYS A 160 -0.92 -15.59 -26.61
CA LYS A 160 -0.41 -15.12 -27.91
C LYS A 160 1.02 -15.58 -28.18
N ALA A 161 1.87 -15.69 -27.16
CA ALA A 161 3.23 -16.21 -27.24
C ALA A 161 3.30 -17.75 -27.17
N GLY A 162 2.18 -18.46 -27.09
CA GLY A 162 2.14 -19.92 -26.98
C GLY A 162 2.62 -20.45 -25.63
N ILE A 163 2.46 -19.66 -24.57
CA ILE A 163 2.81 -20.03 -23.19
C ILE A 163 1.54 -20.58 -22.52
N GLU A 164 1.52 -21.88 -22.22
CA GLU A 164 0.37 -22.58 -21.65
C GLU A 164 0.44 -22.74 -20.14
N LYS A 165 1.67 -22.72 -19.56
CA LYS A 165 1.93 -22.83 -18.13
C LYS A 165 2.77 -21.64 -17.66
N VAL A 166 2.55 -21.20 -16.42
CA VAL A 166 3.47 -20.28 -15.74
C VAL A 166 4.78 -20.98 -15.40
N PRO A 167 5.90 -20.27 -15.36
CA PRO A 167 7.18 -20.85 -15.00
C PRO A 167 7.24 -21.21 -13.51
N GLU A 168 7.78 -22.38 -13.21
CA GLU A 168 8.01 -22.90 -11.86
C GLU A 168 9.51 -22.95 -11.51
N THR A 169 10.38 -22.74 -12.51
CA THR A 169 11.84 -22.71 -12.33
C THR A 169 12.46 -21.51 -13.03
N PHE A 170 13.68 -21.13 -12.62
CA PHE A 170 14.38 -20.01 -13.24
C PHE A 170 14.68 -20.25 -14.73
N ASP A 171 14.99 -21.48 -15.12
CA ASP A 171 15.21 -21.82 -16.54
C ASP A 171 13.91 -21.74 -17.35
N GLU A 172 12.76 -22.14 -16.77
CA GLU A 172 11.46 -21.94 -17.41
C GLU A 172 11.11 -20.46 -17.56
N MET A 173 11.48 -19.59 -16.58
CA MET A 173 11.28 -18.16 -16.67
C MET A 173 12.08 -17.55 -17.83
N LYS A 174 13.33 -17.96 -18.01
CA LYS A 174 14.12 -17.55 -19.19
C LYS A 174 13.45 -17.95 -20.49
N ALA A 175 12.95 -19.19 -20.56
CA ALA A 175 12.22 -19.67 -21.75
C ALA A 175 10.91 -18.92 -22.00
N VAL A 176 10.20 -18.47 -20.95
CA VAL A 176 9.04 -17.59 -21.06
C VAL A 176 9.43 -16.24 -21.69
N CYS A 177 10.52 -15.61 -21.21
CA CYS A 177 11.02 -14.37 -21.78
C CYS A 177 11.38 -14.53 -23.27
N GLU A 178 12.08 -15.61 -23.65
CA GLU A 178 12.43 -15.91 -25.04
C GLU A 178 11.19 -16.07 -25.95
N LYS A 179 10.15 -16.77 -25.48
CA LYS A 179 8.90 -16.93 -26.24
C LYS A 179 8.16 -15.61 -26.42
N LEU A 180 8.13 -14.77 -25.39
CA LEU A 180 7.51 -13.45 -25.47
C LEU A 180 8.25 -12.57 -26.49
N GLN A 181 9.58 -12.54 -26.44
CA GLN A 181 10.40 -11.79 -27.37
C GLN A 181 10.23 -12.30 -28.81
N ALA A 182 10.17 -13.62 -29.01
CA ALA A 182 9.90 -14.22 -30.34
C ALA A 182 8.54 -13.82 -30.91
N ALA A 183 7.56 -13.53 -30.04
CA ALA A 183 6.25 -13.01 -30.39
C ALA A 183 6.21 -11.48 -30.53
N ASN A 184 7.35 -10.79 -30.44
CA ASN A 184 7.47 -9.32 -30.36
C ASN A 184 6.69 -8.71 -29.21
N ILE A 185 6.71 -9.35 -28.06
CA ILE A 185 6.11 -8.87 -26.82
C ILE A 185 7.25 -8.60 -25.83
N THR A 186 7.27 -7.41 -25.22
CA THR A 186 8.20 -7.09 -24.13
C THR A 186 7.87 -7.96 -22.91
N PRO A 187 8.82 -8.76 -22.40
CA PRO A 187 8.50 -9.64 -21.26
C PRO A 187 8.13 -8.91 -20.00
N PHE A 188 8.95 -7.95 -19.53
CA PHE A 188 8.75 -7.25 -18.28
C PHE A 188 8.60 -5.74 -18.43
N THR A 189 7.90 -5.13 -17.48
CA THR A 189 8.09 -3.72 -17.14
C THR A 189 8.74 -3.63 -15.77
N ALA A 190 10.04 -3.30 -15.73
CA ALA A 190 10.76 -3.06 -14.48
C ALA A 190 10.60 -1.61 -14.02
N ILE A 191 10.51 -1.40 -12.69
CA ILE A 191 10.23 -0.11 -12.05
C ILE A 191 11.41 0.21 -11.13
N TYR A 192 12.49 0.78 -11.67
CA TYR A 192 13.74 0.98 -10.94
C TYR A 192 14.04 2.43 -10.57
N LYS A 193 13.14 3.36 -10.88
CA LYS A 193 13.24 4.75 -10.43
C LYS A 193 12.88 4.88 -8.95
N ASP A 194 11.90 4.13 -8.50
CA ASP A 194 11.45 4.15 -7.12
C ASP A 194 12.27 3.15 -6.28
N ASN A 195 12.92 3.61 -5.23
CA ASN A 195 13.78 2.76 -4.39
C ASN A 195 13.00 1.65 -3.67
N TRP A 196 11.73 1.91 -3.31
CA TRP A 196 10.90 0.95 -2.62
C TRP A 196 10.59 -0.29 -3.49
N THR A 197 10.37 -0.12 -4.81
CA THR A 197 10.10 -1.26 -5.71
C THR A 197 11.31 -2.18 -5.81
N VAL A 198 12.51 -1.62 -5.98
CA VAL A 198 13.77 -2.39 -6.01
C VAL A 198 14.03 -3.08 -4.66
N SER A 199 13.72 -2.40 -3.55
CA SER A 199 13.86 -2.98 -2.21
C SER A 199 12.92 -4.17 -2.01
N GLN A 200 11.65 -4.05 -2.39
CA GLN A 200 10.67 -5.13 -2.27
C GLN A 200 10.98 -6.30 -3.20
N GLU A 201 11.44 -6.01 -4.42
CA GLU A 201 11.93 -7.02 -5.35
C GLU A 201 13.07 -7.83 -4.74
N PHE A 202 14.11 -7.13 -4.23
CA PHE A 202 15.23 -7.77 -3.57
C PHE A 202 14.79 -8.60 -2.37
N CYS A 203 13.95 -8.06 -1.47
CA CYS A 203 13.49 -8.75 -0.27
C CYS A 203 12.70 -10.01 -0.61
N SER A 204 11.82 -9.95 -1.61
CA SER A 204 11.00 -11.09 -2.02
C SER A 204 11.84 -12.19 -2.67
N LEU A 205 12.78 -11.83 -3.55
CA LEU A 205 13.72 -12.77 -4.16
C LEU A 205 14.64 -13.40 -3.12
N PHE A 206 15.15 -12.60 -2.17
CA PHE A 206 16.02 -13.07 -1.11
C PHE A 206 15.27 -14.00 -0.14
N GLY A 207 14.03 -13.68 0.21
CA GLY A 207 13.15 -14.55 0.99
C GLY A 207 12.93 -15.91 0.30
N GLY A 208 12.72 -15.91 -1.02
CA GLY A 208 12.63 -17.13 -1.82
C GLY A 208 13.93 -17.95 -1.81
N VAL A 209 15.10 -17.28 -1.85
CA VAL A 209 16.41 -17.95 -1.75
C VAL A 209 16.64 -18.56 -0.37
N LEU A 210 16.20 -17.90 0.70
CA LEU A 210 16.25 -18.45 2.06
C LEU A 210 15.37 -19.70 2.19
N GLY A 211 14.20 -19.69 1.53
CA GLY A 211 13.30 -20.85 1.43
C GLY A 211 12.48 -21.10 2.70
N GLY A 212 11.34 -20.47 2.80
CA GLY A 212 10.34 -20.67 3.83
C GLY A 212 10.54 -19.90 5.13
N LYS A 213 9.43 -19.68 5.86
CA LYS A 213 9.36 -18.81 7.05
C LYS A 213 10.39 -19.16 8.12
N ASP A 214 10.55 -20.45 8.47
CA ASP A 214 11.45 -20.85 9.55
C ASP A 214 12.91 -20.48 9.29
N LYS A 215 13.35 -20.54 8.03
CA LYS A 215 14.69 -20.14 7.62
C LYS A 215 14.86 -18.62 7.59
N ILE A 216 13.82 -17.90 7.16
CA ILE A 216 13.78 -16.43 7.20
C ILE A 216 13.89 -15.96 8.64
N ASP A 217 13.09 -16.51 9.55
CA ASP A 217 13.12 -16.17 10.98
C ASP A 217 14.49 -16.45 11.60
N SER A 218 15.07 -17.62 11.31
CA SER A 218 16.41 -18.00 11.78
C SER A 218 17.48 -17.05 11.25
N TRP A 219 17.37 -16.60 10.01
CA TRP A 219 18.28 -15.63 9.41
C TRP A 219 18.12 -14.25 10.07
N LEU A 220 16.89 -13.77 10.26
CA LEU A 220 16.59 -12.51 10.95
C LEU A 220 17.14 -12.52 12.37
N ASP A 221 16.95 -13.61 13.12
CA ASP A 221 17.49 -13.78 14.46
C ASP A 221 19.03 -13.70 14.48
N SER A 222 19.70 -14.30 13.50
CA SER A 222 21.15 -14.23 13.39
C SER A 222 21.62 -12.80 13.07
N MET A 223 20.91 -12.08 12.20
CA MET A 223 21.20 -10.68 11.86
C MET A 223 21.04 -9.78 13.08
N ASN A 224 19.97 -9.95 13.86
CA ASN A 224 19.72 -9.18 15.09
C ASN A 224 20.80 -9.41 16.16
N LYS A 225 21.43 -10.60 16.18
CA LYS A 225 22.57 -10.92 17.06
C LYS A 225 23.92 -10.42 16.53
N GLY A 226 23.96 -9.86 15.31
CA GLY A 226 25.20 -9.45 14.66
C GLY A 226 26.06 -10.63 14.14
N GLU A 227 25.47 -11.81 14.05
CA GLU A 227 26.12 -13.07 13.59
C GLU A 227 25.73 -13.42 12.15
N GLY A 228 24.69 -12.78 11.62
CA GLY A 228 24.12 -13.05 10.31
C GLY A 228 24.93 -12.43 9.15
N SER A 229 24.61 -12.87 7.95
CA SER A 229 25.22 -12.38 6.72
C SER A 229 24.23 -12.47 5.56
N PHE A 230 24.35 -11.52 4.60
CA PHE A 230 23.69 -11.62 3.30
C PHE A 230 24.36 -12.63 2.35
N LYS A 231 25.54 -13.15 2.73
CA LYS A 231 26.23 -14.20 1.96
C LYS A 231 25.66 -15.57 2.34
N VAL A 232 24.50 -15.88 1.76
CA VAL A 232 23.85 -17.18 1.89
C VAL A 232 23.99 -17.96 0.59
N ASP A 233 23.87 -19.28 0.65
CA ASP A 233 23.90 -20.12 -0.54
C ASP A 233 22.75 -19.74 -1.47
N GLY A 234 23.04 -19.54 -2.75
CA GLY A 234 22.07 -19.15 -3.76
C GLY A 234 21.76 -17.65 -3.83
N VAL A 235 22.42 -16.79 -3.04
CA VAL A 235 22.17 -15.32 -3.11
C VAL A 235 22.41 -14.73 -4.50
N ASP A 236 23.29 -15.33 -5.30
CA ASP A 236 23.55 -14.90 -6.67
C ASP A 236 22.28 -14.97 -7.54
N ARG A 237 21.34 -15.88 -7.25
CA ARG A 237 20.07 -16.02 -7.94
C ARG A 237 19.17 -14.78 -7.82
N VAL A 238 19.27 -14.04 -6.73
CA VAL A 238 18.58 -12.76 -6.56
C VAL A 238 18.99 -11.81 -7.68
N PHE A 239 20.30 -11.67 -7.88
CA PHE A 239 20.84 -10.76 -8.89
C PHE A 239 20.64 -11.30 -10.32
N ASP A 240 20.74 -12.61 -10.51
CA ASP A 240 20.42 -13.25 -11.81
C ASP A 240 18.98 -12.95 -12.24
N PHE A 241 18.01 -12.99 -11.30
CA PHE A 241 16.62 -12.68 -11.60
C PHE A 241 16.40 -11.19 -11.87
N MET A 242 17.01 -10.31 -11.06
CA MET A 242 16.96 -8.86 -11.28
C MET A 242 17.58 -8.48 -12.64
N ASP A 243 18.69 -9.10 -13.01
CA ASP A 243 19.30 -8.91 -14.33
C ASP A 243 18.40 -9.45 -15.44
N LEU A 244 17.76 -10.61 -15.26
CA LEU A 244 16.79 -11.15 -16.23
C LEU A 244 15.65 -10.16 -16.47
N MET A 245 15.07 -9.59 -15.42
CA MET A 245 13.99 -8.59 -15.57
C MET A 245 14.49 -7.34 -16.28
N LYS A 246 15.63 -6.82 -15.89
CA LYS A 246 16.26 -5.64 -16.50
C LYS A 246 16.53 -5.84 -17.99
N GLU A 247 17.12 -6.98 -18.37
CA GLU A 247 17.46 -7.30 -19.75
C GLU A 247 16.24 -7.55 -20.64
N ASN A 248 15.12 -7.94 -20.02
CA ASN A 248 13.87 -8.23 -20.69
C ASN A 248 12.81 -7.13 -20.53
N SER A 249 13.20 -5.96 -20.01
CA SER A 249 12.36 -4.77 -19.91
C SER A 249 12.64 -3.77 -21.04
N GLY A 250 11.73 -2.79 -21.20
CA GLY A 250 11.94 -1.66 -22.12
C GLY A 250 13.18 -0.83 -21.75
N GLN A 251 13.64 0.01 -22.67
CA GLN A 251 14.91 0.75 -22.51
C GLN A 251 14.96 1.75 -21.34
N ASN A 252 13.80 2.17 -20.80
CA ASN A 252 13.72 3.23 -19.80
C ASN A 252 13.41 2.72 -18.38
N TYR A 253 13.73 1.49 -18.06
CA TYR A 253 13.43 0.90 -16.75
C TYR A 253 14.00 1.69 -15.56
N MET A 254 15.15 2.35 -15.71
CA MET A 254 15.75 3.19 -14.65
C MET A 254 14.99 4.51 -14.40
N ASP A 255 14.22 4.98 -15.38
CA ASP A 255 13.40 6.19 -15.28
C ASP A 255 11.91 5.84 -15.05
N SER A 256 11.57 4.55 -15.02
CA SER A 256 10.21 4.08 -14.82
C SER A 256 9.89 4.04 -13.33
N ASP A 257 8.92 4.85 -12.92
CA ASP A 257 8.29 4.80 -11.59
C ASP A 257 7.09 3.83 -11.59
N ALA A 258 6.52 3.59 -10.41
CA ALA A 258 5.40 2.67 -10.23
C ALA A 258 4.21 3.02 -11.15
N ALA A 259 3.87 4.30 -11.26
CA ALA A 259 2.78 4.74 -12.13
C ALA A 259 3.05 4.41 -13.61
N THR A 260 4.27 4.65 -14.09
CA THR A 260 4.70 4.33 -15.46
C THR A 260 4.63 2.82 -15.70
N GLY A 261 5.09 2.00 -14.74
CA GLY A 261 5.02 0.54 -14.85
C GLY A 261 3.59 0.01 -14.88
N PHE A 262 2.69 0.54 -14.05
CA PHE A 262 1.26 0.19 -14.08
C PHE A 262 0.62 0.52 -15.43
N TYR A 263 0.91 1.70 -15.97
CA TYR A 263 0.43 2.09 -17.29
C TYR A 263 0.94 1.16 -18.40
N ALA A 264 2.22 0.85 -18.42
CA ALA A 264 2.82 -0.04 -19.40
C ALA A 264 2.19 -1.44 -19.36
N PHE A 265 1.99 -2.00 -18.16
CA PHE A 265 1.35 -3.29 -17.99
C PHE A 265 -0.14 -3.25 -18.37
N ALA A 266 -0.89 -2.25 -17.92
CA ALA A 266 -2.31 -2.06 -18.23
C ALA A 266 -2.57 -1.88 -19.73
N ASN A 267 -1.69 -1.17 -20.44
CA ASN A 267 -1.75 -0.96 -21.88
C ASN A 267 -1.16 -2.13 -22.70
N GLN A 268 -0.79 -3.23 -22.04
CA GLN A 268 -0.22 -4.42 -22.69
C GLN A 268 1.10 -4.16 -23.44
N GLU A 269 1.85 -3.16 -23.00
CA GLU A 269 3.19 -2.85 -23.53
C GLU A 269 4.23 -3.84 -23.03
N ALA A 270 3.95 -4.49 -21.87
CA ALA A 270 4.72 -5.59 -21.31
C ALA A 270 3.79 -6.70 -20.83
N ALA A 271 4.30 -7.94 -20.86
CA ALA A 271 3.51 -9.11 -20.47
C ALA A 271 3.49 -9.36 -18.97
N MET A 272 4.52 -8.91 -18.23
CA MET A 272 4.72 -9.19 -16.82
C MET A 272 5.18 -7.94 -16.07
N ILE A 273 4.82 -7.90 -14.79
CA ILE A 273 5.33 -6.94 -13.81
C ILE A 273 5.58 -7.69 -12.49
N PHE A 274 6.75 -7.50 -11.89
CA PHE A 274 7.04 -7.98 -10.55
C PHE A 274 6.52 -6.95 -9.54
N LEU A 275 5.52 -7.34 -8.76
CA LEU A 275 4.95 -6.50 -7.72
C LEU A 275 4.00 -7.29 -6.82
N SER A 276 3.38 -6.63 -5.83
CA SER A 276 2.32 -7.25 -5.04
C SER A 276 1.00 -7.34 -5.82
N ASP A 277 0.10 -8.20 -5.35
CA ASP A 277 -1.25 -8.35 -5.89
C ASP A 277 -2.08 -7.05 -5.77
N ALA A 278 -1.77 -6.17 -4.82
CA ALA A 278 -2.36 -4.84 -4.68
C ALA A 278 -2.16 -3.95 -5.93
N ALA A 279 -1.16 -4.24 -6.76
CA ALA A 279 -0.98 -3.57 -8.05
C ALA A 279 -2.18 -3.72 -8.99
N THR A 280 -2.99 -4.77 -8.80
CA THR A 280 -4.23 -4.97 -9.57
C THR A 280 -5.24 -3.84 -9.38
N ILE A 281 -5.24 -3.17 -8.22
CA ILE A 281 -6.09 -1.99 -7.94
C ILE A 281 -5.64 -0.84 -8.85
N SER A 282 -4.35 -0.55 -8.89
CA SER A 282 -3.79 0.53 -9.72
C SER A 282 -3.95 0.24 -11.21
N VAL A 283 -3.71 -0.99 -11.64
CA VAL A 283 -3.95 -1.43 -13.02
C VAL A 283 -5.43 -1.34 -13.37
N GLY A 284 -6.33 -1.74 -12.45
CA GLY A 284 -7.78 -1.65 -12.60
C GLY A 284 -8.31 -0.22 -12.77
N SER A 285 -7.59 0.78 -12.26
CA SER A 285 -7.93 2.19 -12.48
C SER A 285 -7.67 2.65 -13.93
N VAL A 286 -6.76 1.97 -14.63
CA VAL A 286 -6.43 2.24 -16.05
C VAL A 286 -7.31 1.40 -16.98
N THR A 287 -7.49 0.11 -16.67
CA THR A 287 -8.30 -0.82 -17.48
C THR A 287 -8.90 -1.90 -16.59
N GLN A 288 -10.22 -2.15 -16.71
CA GLN A 288 -10.94 -3.11 -15.86
C GLN A 288 -10.99 -4.54 -16.43
N ASP A 289 -10.73 -4.71 -17.72
CA ASP A 289 -10.93 -5.98 -18.41
C ASP A 289 -9.62 -6.74 -18.70
N LEU A 290 -8.50 -6.37 -18.06
CA LEU A 290 -7.23 -7.06 -18.28
C LEU A 290 -7.24 -8.44 -17.60
N PRO A 291 -7.05 -9.54 -18.34
CA PRO A 291 -7.03 -10.87 -17.76
C PRO A 291 -5.70 -11.14 -17.06
N ILE A 292 -5.60 -10.71 -15.82
CA ILE A 292 -4.40 -10.85 -14.99
C ILE A 292 -4.33 -12.23 -14.37
N GLY A 293 -3.15 -12.81 -14.34
CA GLY A 293 -2.77 -13.94 -13.51
C GLY A 293 -1.63 -13.56 -12.59
N PHE A 294 -1.35 -14.43 -11.62
CA PHE A 294 -0.28 -14.25 -10.64
C PHE A 294 0.45 -15.58 -10.45
N PHE A 295 1.76 -15.54 -10.27
CA PHE A 295 2.55 -16.72 -9.91
C PHE A 295 3.73 -16.35 -9.00
N ALA A 296 4.15 -17.33 -8.21
CA ALA A 296 5.32 -17.23 -7.34
C ALA A 296 6.59 -17.03 -8.15
N VAL A 297 7.55 -16.28 -7.61
CA VAL A 297 8.83 -16.04 -8.29
C VAL A 297 9.66 -17.30 -8.31
N PRO A 298 10.03 -17.83 -9.48
CA PRO A 298 10.87 -19.02 -9.57
C PRO A 298 12.36 -18.64 -9.44
N VAL A 299 12.83 -18.52 -8.19
CA VAL A 299 14.23 -18.10 -7.89
C VAL A 299 15.26 -19.18 -8.14
N SER A 300 14.86 -20.46 -8.24
CA SER A 300 15.75 -21.60 -8.39
C SER A 300 15.34 -22.51 -9.55
N ASP A 301 16.10 -23.58 -9.79
CA ASP A 301 15.76 -24.60 -10.77
C ASP A 301 15.02 -25.81 -10.15
N ASN A 302 14.57 -25.66 -8.89
CA ASN A 302 13.68 -26.58 -8.22
C ASN A 302 12.29 -25.94 -8.09
N ALA A 303 11.26 -26.54 -8.68
CA ALA A 303 9.89 -26.04 -8.65
C ALA A 303 9.31 -25.92 -7.23
N ASP A 304 9.77 -26.74 -6.29
CA ASP A 304 9.31 -26.70 -4.90
C ASP A 304 9.79 -25.44 -4.15
N ASP A 305 10.76 -24.69 -4.70
CA ASP A 305 11.26 -23.43 -4.12
C ASP A 305 10.46 -22.21 -4.60
N ALA A 306 9.51 -22.39 -5.53
CA ALA A 306 8.66 -21.31 -6.03
C ALA A 306 7.53 -21.01 -5.03
N GLU A 307 7.86 -20.27 -3.98
CA GLU A 307 6.93 -19.88 -2.93
C GLU A 307 6.49 -18.42 -3.08
N VAL A 308 5.23 -18.13 -2.73
CA VAL A 308 4.71 -16.77 -2.65
C VAL A 308 5.13 -16.13 -1.35
N VAL A 309 5.84 -15.01 -1.43
CA VAL A 309 6.11 -14.20 -0.24
C VAL A 309 4.83 -13.40 0.08
N ALA A 310 4.32 -13.58 1.28
CA ALA A 310 3.11 -12.91 1.73
C ALA A 310 3.34 -12.29 3.13
N CYS A 311 2.95 -11.02 3.30
CA CYS A 311 3.13 -10.30 4.55
C CYS A 311 2.10 -9.18 4.70
N ALA A 312 1.86 -8.76 5.95
CA ALA A 312 1.21 -7.49 6.20
C ALA A 312 2.22 -6.36 5.91
N THR A 313 1.89 -5.44 5.03
CA THR A 313 2.80 -4.38 4.58
C THR A 313 2.64 -3.10 5.37
N ASP A 314 1.41 -2.74 5.70
CA ASP A 314 1.07 -1.50 6.36
C ASP A 314 0.12 -1.71 7.53
N ALA A 315 0.18 -0.80 8.50
CA ALA A 315 -0.67 -0.81 9.69
C ALA A 315 -1.15 0.59 10.03
N ILE A 316 -2.37 0.70 10.57
CA ILE A 316 -2.85 1.90 11.23
C ILE A 316 -2.53 1.79 12.72
N VAL A 317 -1.89 2.83 13.24
CA VAL A 317 -1.45 2.91 14.64
C VAL A 317 -2.03 4.15 15.31
N ALA A 318 -2.21 4.09 16.63
CA ALA A 318 -2.68 5.22 17.44
C ALA A 318 -1.51 5.91 18.14
N ASN A 319 -1.53 7.25 18.12
CA ASN A 319 -0.55 8.09 18.80
C ASN A 319 -0.74 8.04 20.31
N ALA A 320 0.18 7.39 21.03
CA ALA A 320 0.13 7.28 22.51
C ALA A 320 0.14 8.64 23.23
N ASN A 321 0.58 9.70 22.58
CA ASN A 321 0.71 11.03 23.14
C ASN A 321 -0.32 12.03 22.54
N GLY A 322 -1.31 11.52 21.80
CA GLY A 322 -2.38 12.31 21.20
C GLY A 322 -3.34 12.85 22.24
N GLU A 323 -3.90 14.03 21.99
CA GLU A 323 -4.90 14.66 22.87
C GLU A 323 -6.23 13.85 22.86
N HIS A 324 -6.51 13.14 21.76
CA HIS A 324 -7.75 12.40 21.50
C HIS A 324 -7.52 10.89 21.42
N LEU A 325 -6.65 10.36 22.31
CA LEU A 325 -6.26 8.94 22.25
C LEU A 325 -7.46 7.99 22.43
N ASP A 326 -8.36 8.27 23.38
CA ASP A 326 -9.51 7.42 23.64
C ASP A 326 -10.44 7.35 22.41
N GLU A 327 -10.69 8.48 21.76
CA GLU A 327 -11.50 8.56 20.53
C GLU A 327 -10.78 7.94 19.32
N ALA A 328 -9.46 8.06 19.26
CA ALA A 328 -8.66 7.42 18.22
C ALA A 328 -8.70 5.88 18.35
N LEU A 329 -8.68 5.36 19.55
CA LEU A 329 -8.83 3.93 19.81
C LEU A 329 -10.23 3.42 19.43
N GLU A 330 -11.30 4.21 19.69
CA GLU A 330 -12.66 3.88 19.24
C GLU A 330 -12.75 3.81 17.70
N VAL A 331 -12.07 4.71 17.01
CA VAL A 331 -11.95 4.65 15.52
C VAL A 331 -11.18 3.40 15.09
N LEU A 332 -10.09 3.08 15.77
CA LEU A 332 -9.27 1.91 15.44
C LEU A 332 -10.04 0.60 15.64
N ASP A 333 -10.83 0.50 16.71
CA ASP A 333 -11.73 -0.63 16.96
C ASP A 333 -12.77 -0.78 15.84
N TYR A 334 -13.38 0.32 15.42
CA TYR A 334 -14.33 0.31 14.30
C TYR A 334 -13.69 -0.18 12.99
N ILE A 335 -12.46 0.27 12.69
CA ILE A 335 -11.71 -0.21 11.51
C ILE A 335 -11.38 -1.70 11.64
N GLY A 336 -11.02 -2.16 12.83
CA GLY A 336 -10.66 -3.54 13.10
C GLY A 336 -11.84 -4.52 13.13
N ASP A 337 -13.04 -4.02 13.34
CA ASP A 337 -14.27 -4.83 13.37
C ASP A 337 -14.92 -5.04 11.99
N GLY A 338 -14.51 -4.27 10.95
CA GLY A 338 -14.90 -4.42 9.56
C GLY A 338 -16.15 -3.67 9.19
#